data_7cca86f5bdafca70b830d36bc705e4dc
#
_entry.id   7cca86f5bdafca70b830d36bc705e4dc
#
_cell.length_a   1.000
_cell.length_b   1.000
_cell.length_c   1.000
_cell.angle_alpha   90.00
_cell.angle_beta   90.00
_cell.angle_gamma   90.00
#
_symmetry.space_group_name_H-M   'P 1'
#
loop_
_entity.id
_entity.type
_entity.pdbx_description
1 polymer ?
#
loop_
_entity_poly.entity_id
_entity_poly.type
_entity_poly.pdbx_seq_one_letter_code
_entity_poly.pdbx_strand_id
1 'polypeptide(L)'
;MRFSFWTGNGQTWQDTLEGCRYAESTGWDGIWYADHFMPNEENVDQPIHEAWSILAAIAASVPRVRIGPLVAGNTYRNPALTAKIAATVDHISGGRVVLGLGAGWQENEHEKYGFEFSTVK
;
A
#
# COMPACT_ATOMS: atom_id res chain seq x y z
N MET A 1 5.50 2.15 -23.03
CA MET A 1 6.08 2.15 -21.68
C MET A 1 4.96 2.49 -20.72
N ARG A 2 4.95 1.95 -19.48
CA ARG A 2 3.96 2.28 -18.45
C ARG A 2 4.63 3.04 -17.32
N PHE A 3 3.99 4.08 -16.83
CA PHE A 3 4.47 4.87 -15.72
C PHE A 3 3.49 4.81 -14.56
N SER A 4 4.01 4.76 -13.35
CA SER A 4 3.18 4.68 -12.15
C SER A 4 3.64 5.67 -11.10
N PHE A 5 2.68 6.21 -10.37
CA PHE A 5 2.90 7.13 -9.28
C PHE A 5 3.00 6.34 -7.97
N TRP A 6 4.04 6.61 -7.20
CA TRP A 6 4.19 6.08 -5.85
C TRP A 6 3.89 7.22 -4.86
N THR A 7 2.79 7.07 -4.12
CA THR A 7 2.39 8.08 -3.15
C THR A 7 3.30 8.05 -1.92
N GLY A 8 3.50 9.20 -1.27
CA GLY A 8 4.15 9.25 0.04
C GLY A 8 3.23 8.69 1.14
N ASN A 9 3.79 7.95 2.11
CA ASN A 9 3.01 7.31 3.17
C ASN A 9 2.57 8.27 4.28
N GLY A 10 3.29 9.37 4.49
CA GLY A 10 3.05 10.34 5.57
C GLY A 10 2.15 11.53 5.17
N GLN A 11 1.41 11.41 4.09
CA GLN A 11 0.49 12.44 3.61
C GLN A 11 -0.89 12.28 4.22
N THR A 12 -1.66 13.38 4.26
CA THR A 12 -3.08 13.29 4.61
C THR A 12 -3.85 12.50 3.56
N TRP A 13 -5.02 11.98 3.92
CA TRP A 13 -5.91 11.33 2.93
C TRP A 13 -6.25 12.27 1.77
N GLN A 14 -6.52 13.53 2.05
CA GLN A 14 -6.87 14.54 1.04
C GLN A 14 -5.74 14.73 0.04
N ASP A 15 -4.50 14.93 0.51
CA ASP A 15 -3.33 15.10 -0.36
C ASP A 15 -3.05 13.83 -1.19
N THR A 16 -3.21 12.66 -0.56
CA THR A 16 -3.07 11.37 -1.25
C THR A 16 -4.10 11.24 -2.38
N LEU A 17 -5.36 11.55 -2.10
CA LEU A 17 -6.45 11.47 -3.08
C LEU A 17 -6.26 12.46 -4.23
N GLU A 18 -5.86 13.69 -3.93
CA GLU A 18 -5.57 14.72 -4.94
C GLU A 18 -4.42 14.30 -5.84
N GLY A 19 -3.31 13.80 -5.26
CA GLY A 19 -2.18 13.28 -6.01
C GLY A 19 -2.56 12.10 -6.92
N CYS A 20 -3.38 11.18 -6.43
CA CYS A 20 -3.86 10.04 -7.20
C CYS A 20 -4.76 10.48 -8.38
N ARG A 21 -5.67 11.42 -8.15
CA ARG A 21 -6.55 11.98 -9.20
C ARG A 21 -5.75 12.77 -10.24
N TYR A 22 -4.75 13.53 -9.79
CA TYR A 22 -3.86 14.24 -10.69
C TYR A 22 -3.06 13.27 -11.57
N ALA A 23 -2.45 12.24 -10.98
CA ALA A 23 -1.75 11.21 -11.73
C ALA A 23 -2.66 10.54 -12.76
N GLU A 24 -3.89 10.17 -12.38
CA GLU A 24 -4.85 9.60 -13.31
C GLU A 24 -5.21 10.54 -14.45
N SER A 25 -5.49 11.82 -14.15
CA SER A 25 -5.88 12.83 -15.15
C SER A 25 -4.76 13.16 -16.14
N THR A 26 -3.50 13.01 -15.72
CA THR A 26 -2.32 13.26 -16.55
C THR A 26 -1.81 12.02 -17.28
N GLY A 27 -2.54 10.91 -17.23
CA GLY A 27 -2.29 9.73 -18.08
C GLY A 27 -1.36 8.68 -17.49
N TRP A 28 -1.09 8.71 -16.18
CA TRP A 28 -0.35 7.65 -15.52
C TRP A 28 -1.12 6.33 -15.52
N ASP A 29 -0.40 5.21 -15.51
CA ASP A 29 -0.95 3.86 -15.65
C ASP A 29 -1.29 3.19 -14.32
N GLY A 30 -0.64 3.58 -13.25
CA GLY A 30 -0.81 2.96 -11.94
C GLY A 30 -0.47 3.85 -10.76
N ILE A 31 -0.98 3.45 -9.59
CA ILE A 31 -0.71 4.06 -8.30
C ILE A 31 -0.26 2.97 -7.34
N TRP A 32 0.87 3.19 -6.68
CA TRP A 32 1.42 2.26 -5.71
C TRP A 32 1.50 2.89 -4.33
N TYR A 33 1.29 2.08 -3.29
CA TYR A 33 1.39 2.48 -1.90
C TYR A 33 2.31 1.51 -1.13
N ALA A 34 3.21 2.03 -0.30
CA ALA A 34 4.08 1.18 0.49
C ALA A 34 3.33 0.60 1.71
N ASP A 35 3.58 -0.67 2.01
CA ASP A 35 2.94 -1.37 3.13
C ASP A 35 3.85 -1.28 4.36
N HIS A 36 3.73 -0.16 5.08
CA HIS A 36 4.41 0.11 6.34
C HIS A 36 3.42 0.63 7.37
N PHE A 37 3.70 0.41 8.64
CA PHE A 37 2.89 0.83 9.79
C PHE A 37 3.49 2.03 10.52
N MET A 38 4.76 2.31 10.30
CA MET A 38 5.49 3.43 10.90
C MET A 38 6.69 3.81 10.03
N PRO A 39 7.24 5.04 10.17
CA PRO A 39 8.45 5.44 9.47
C PRO A 39 9.66 4.57 9.85
N ASN A 40 10.57 4.37 8.90
CA ASN A 40 11.88 3.78 9.17
C ASN A 40 12.92 4.85 9.50
N GLU A 41 12.57 5.77 10.38
CA GLU A 41 13.39 6.91 10.78
C GLU A 41 13.39 7.04 12.30
N GLU A 42 14.29 7.87 12.84
CA GLU A 42 14.32 8.16 14.28
C GLU A 42 13.04 8.87 14.74
N ASN A 43 12.45 9.71 13.89
CA ASN A 43 11.17 10.36 14.16
C ASN A 43 10.01 9.46 13.76
N VAL A 44 9.48 8.72 14.71
CA VAL A 44 8.37 7.79 14.56
C VAL A 44 6.98 8.44 14.69
N ASP A 45 6.91 9.75 14.92
CA ASP A 45 5.66 10.47 15.18
C ASP A 45 4.89 10.83 13.88
N GLN A 46 5.49 10.60 12.72
CA GLN A 46 4.82 10.83 11.45
C GLN A 46 3.69 9.80 11.26
N PRO A 47 2.45 10.24 11.04
CA PRO A 47 1.36 9.32 10.80
C PRO A 47 1.54 8.57 9.47
N ILE A 48 1.33 7.27 9.50
CA ILE A 48 1.29 6.42 8.31
C ILE A 48 -0.06 5.70 8.26
N HIS A 49 -0.70 5.73 7.12
CA HIS A 49 -1.94 5.00 6.91
C HIS A 49 -1.67 3.54 6.57
N GLU A 50 -2.52 2.65 7.07
CA GLU A 50 -2.47 1.23 6.73
C GLU A 50 -2.76 1.05 5.23
N ALA A 51 -1.86 0.33 4.55
CA ALA A 51 -1.80 0.29 3.09
C ALA A 51 -3.07 -0.22 2.41
N TRP A 52 -3.65 -1.32 2.89
CA TRP A 52 -4.83 -1.90 2.26
C TRP A 52 -6.10 -1.08 2.47
N SER A 53 -6.19 -0.39 3.61
CA SER A 53 -7.28 0.56 3.88
C SER A 53 -7.24 1.74 2.92
N ILE A 54 -6.06 2.32 2.71
CA ILE A 54 -5.85 3.40 1.72
C ILE A 54 -6.10 2.91 0.29
N LEU A 55 -5.57 1.73 -0.07
CA LEU A 55 -5.77 1.15 -1.40
C LEU A 55 -7.25 0.88 -1.69
N ALA A 56 -8.03 0.44 -0.70
CA ALA A 56 -9.47 0.27 -0.85
C ALA A 56 -10.19 1.62 -1.11
N ALA A 57 -9.78 2.67 -0.40
CA ALA A 57 -10.31 4.02 -0.60
C ALA A 57 -9.93 4.58 -1.99
N ILE A 58 -8.68 4.38 -2.43
CA ILE A 58 -8.23 4.74 -3.80
C ILE A 58 -9.01 3.93 -4.85
N ALA A 59 -9.20 2.63 -4.64
CA ALA A 59 -9.97 1.77 -5.53
C ALA A 59 -11.37 2.32 -5.82
N ALA A 60 -12.05 2.81 -4.78
CA ALA A 60 -13.39 3.37 -4.87
C ALA A 60 -13.43 4.80 -5.44
N SER A 61 -12.34 5.56 -5.33
CA SER A 61 -12.32 7.01 -5.61
C SER A 61 -11.62 7.40 -6.91
N VAL A 62 -10.77 6.52 -7.46
CA VAL A 62 -9.95 6.75 -8.66
C VAL A 62 -10.21 5.61 -9.65
N PRO A 63 -11.00 5.85 -10.72
CA PRO A 63 -11.67 4.76 -11.44
C PRO A 63 -10.85 4.03 -12.50
N ARG A 64 -9.74 4.60 -13.00
CA ARG A 64 -9.08 4.06 -14.21
C ARG A 64 -7.76 3.34 -13.97
N VAL A 65 -6.88 3.89 -13.13
CA VAL A 65 -5.50 3.41 -12.98
C VAL A 65 -5.42 2.07 -12.25
N ARG A 66 -4.36 1.30 -12.52
CA ARG A 66 -4.00 0.14 -11.71
C ARG A 66 -3.57 0.59 -10.32
N ILE A 67 -3.84 -0.23 -9.32
CA ILE A 67 -3.51 0.07 -7.93
C ILE A 67 -2.91 -1.16 -7.26
N GLY A 68 -2.07 -0.95 -6.27
CA GLY A 68 -1.55 -2.05 -5.48
C GLY A 68 -0.49 -1.66 -4.48
N PRO A 69 -0.15 -2.59 -3.58
CA PRO A 69 0.99 -2.38 -2.69
C PRO A 69 2.31 -2.49 -3.45
N LEU A 70 3.28 -1.67 -3.09
CA LEU A 70 4.65 -1.75 -3.55
C LEU A 70 5.59 -1.74 -2.35
N VAL A 71 5.72 -2.87 -1.68
CA VAL A 71 5.02 -4.14 -1.86
C VAL A 71 4.37 -4.57 -0.54
N ALA A 72 3.40 -5.48 -0.56
CA ALA A 72 2.82 -6.03 0.65
C ALA A 72 3.86 -6.86 1.41
N GLY A 73 4.08 -6.55 2.70
CA GLY A 73 4.99 -7.28 3.56
C GLY A 73 4.41 -8.64 3.95
N ASN A 74 5.12 -9.71 3.58
CA ASN A 74 4.65 -11.08 3.82
C ASN A 74 4.55 -11.42 5.32
N THR A 75 5.28 -10.69 6.17
CA THR A 75 5.34 -10.93 7.61
C THR A 75 4.23 -10.23 8.40
N TYR A 76 3.52 -9.28 7.82
CA TYR A 76 2.55 -8.46 8.54
C TYR A 76 1.15 -9.07 8.69
N ARG A 77 0.79 -10.01 7.84
CA ARG A 77 -0.55 -10.58 7.81
C ARG A 77 -0.52 -12.06 7.47
N ASN A 78 -1.49 -12.79 7.99
CA ASN A 78 -1.72 -14.15 7.52
C ASN A 78 -1.93 -14.14 5.99
N PRO A 79 -1.27 -15.02 5.21
CA PRO A 79 -1.32 -15.01 3.76
C PRO A 79 -2.73 -15.21 3.19
N ALA A 80 -3.58 -16.00 3.85
CA ALA A 80 -4.97 -16.16 3.44
C ALA A 80 -5.77 -14.86 3.64
N LEU A 81 -5.47 -14.09 4.70
CA LEU A 81 -6.06 -12.78 4.92
C LEU A 81 -5.61 -11.77 3.86
N THR A 82 -4.31 -11.74 3.55
CA THR A 82 -3.76 -10.88 2.48
C THR A 82 -4.42 -11.18 1.13
N ALA A 83 -4.56 -12.45 0.77
CA ALA A 83 -5.24 -12.86 -0.45
C ALA A 83 -6.72 -12.43 -0.47
N LYS A 84 -7.42 -12.56 0.68
CA LYS A 84 -8.82 -12.13 0.79
C LYS A 84 -8.99 -10.62 0.68
N ILE A 85 -8.11 -9.84 1.31
CA ILE A 85 -8.10 -8.38 1.19
C ILE A 85 -7.85 -7.98 -0.26
N ALA A 86 -6.81 -8.52 -0.88
CA ALA A 86 -6.47 -8.23 -2.28
C ALA A 86 -7.64 -8.52 -3.23
N ALA A 87 -8.28 -9.68 -3.10
CA ALA A 87 -9.45 -10.04 -3.90
C ALA A 87 -10.65 -9.09 -3.66
N THR A 88 -10.83 -8.61 -2.43
CA THR A 88 -11.90 -7.66 -2.09
C THR A 88 -11.64 -6.29 -2.72
N VAL A 89 -10.40 -5.78 -2.60
CA VAL A 89 -10.01 -4.49 -3.22
C VAL A 89 -10.04 -4.60 -4.74
N ASP A 90 -9.66 -5.74 -5.30
CA ASP A 90 -9.76 -6.00 -6.73
C ASP A 90 -11.22 -5.94 -7.22
N HIS A 91 -12.13 -6.55 -6.49
CA HIS A 91 -13.57 -6.46 -6.77
C HIS A 91 -14.09 -5.01 -6.70
N ILE A 92 -13.71 -4.25 -5.65
CA ILE A 92 -14.08 -2.83 -5.50
C ILE A 92 -13.55 -2.02 -6.69
N SER A 93 -12.33 -2.30 -7.12
CA SER A 93 -11.68 -1.58 -8.22
C SER A 93 -12.15 -1.99 -9.62
N GLY A 94 -12.91 -3.07 -9.76
CA GLY A 94 -13.29 -3.64 -11.07
C GLY A 94 -12.12 -4.33 -11.78
N GLY A 95 -11.26 -5.05 -11.06
CA GLY A 95 -10.16 -5.85 -11.62
C GLY A 95 -8.88 -5.08 -11.90
N ARG A 96 -8.58 -4.03 -11.11
CA ARG A 96 -7.40 -3.17 -11.31
C ARG A 96 -6.24 -3.41 -10.34
N VAL A 97 -6.39 -4.33 -9.39
CA VAL A 97 -5.34 -4.60 -8.40
C VAL A 97 -4.15 -5.33 -9.01
N VAL A 98 -2.97 -4.91 -8.63
CA VAL A 98 -1.72 -5.63 -8.85
C VAL A 98 -1.16 -5.97 -7.46
N LEU A 99 -1.11 -7.25 -7.14
CA LEU A 99 -0.59 -7.73 -5.88
C LEU A 99 0.93 -7.88 -5.94
N GLY A 100 1.66 -6.90 -5.42
CA GLY A 100 3.09 -7.00 -5.17
C GLY A 100 3.35 -7.60 -3.80
N LEU A 101 4.21 -8.60 -3.70
CA LEU A 101 4.60 -9.25 -2.44
C LEU A 101 6.10 -9.07 -2.17
N GLY A 102 6.45 -8.78 -0.93
CA GLY A 102 7.82 -8.67 -0.45
C GLY A 102 8.06 -9.48 0.82
N ALA A 103 9.32 -9.77 1.11
CA ALA A 103 9.70 -10.59 2.26
C ALA A 103 9.44 -9.90 3.62
N GLY A 104 9.36 -8.58 3.65
CA GLY A 104 9.43 -7.79 4.87
C GLY A 104 10.89 -7.52 5.26
N TRP A 105 11.16 -6.38 5.90
CA TRP A 105 12.54 -6.02 6.25
C TRP A 105 12.66 -5.06 7.45
N GLN A 106 11.66 -4.26 7.73
CA GLN A 106 11.72 -3.17 8.70
C GLN A 106 11.52 -3.71 10.12
N GLU A 107 12.61 -3.90 10.87
CA GLU A 107 12.60 -4.53 12.19
C GLU A 107 11.80 -3.75 13.24
N ASN A 108 11.94 -2.41 13.27
CA ASN A 108 11.28 -1.58 14.29
C ASN A 108 9.76 -1.70 14.29
N GLU A 109 9.11 -1.85 13.14
CA GLU A 109 7.66 -2.05 13.09
C GLU A 109 7.25 -3.47 13.49
N HIS A 110 8.08 -4.49 13.21
CA HIS A 110 7.83 -5.85 13.71
C HIS A 110 7.84 -5.88 15.24
N GLU A 111 8.83 -5.24 15.85
CA GLU A 111 8.92 -5.13 17.30
C GLU A 111 7.73 -4.36 17.90
N LYS A 112 7.39 -3.20 17.34
CA LYS A 112 6.35 -2.31 17.87
C LYS A 112 4.94 -2.87 17.73
N TYR A 113 4.66 -3.56 16.61
CA TYR A 113 3.34 -4.13 16.32
C TYR A 113 3.22 -5.60 16.68
N GLY A 114 4.31 -6.23 17.18
CA GLY A 114 4.31 -7.64 17.58
C GLY A 114 4.19 -8.61 16.41
N PHE A 115 4.67 -8.24 15.25
CA PHE A 115 4.78 -9.14 14.11
C PHE A 115 5.99 -10.05 14.27
N GLU A 116 5.83 -11.33 13.94
CA GLU A 116 6.95 -12.26 13.96
C GLU A 116 7.96 -11.90 12.86
N PHE A 117 9.22 -11.66 13.26
CA PHE A 117 10.32 -11.41 12.33
C PHE A 117 11.31 -12.56 12.43
N SER A 118 11.11 -13.56 11.60
CA SER A 118 11.99 -14.73 11.55
C SER A 118 13.18 -14.49 10.64
N THR A 119 14.32 -15.10 10.99
CA THR A 119 15.48 -15.13 10.12
C THR A 119 15.21 -16.00 8.89
N VAL A 120 15.62 -15.53 7.71
CA VAL A 120 15.65 -16.36 6.51
C VAL A 120 16.62 -17.50 6.76
N LYS A 121 16.12 -18.73 6.82
CA LYS A 121 16.93 -19.95 6.88
C LYS A 121 17.05 -20.56 5.50
#